data_90e32a13e7c93fe7c4b83981b50029b1
#
_entry.id   90e32a13e7c93fe7c4b83981b50029b1
#
_cell.length_a   1.000
_cell.length_b   1.000
_cell.length_c   1.000
_cell.angle_alpha   90.00
_cell.angle_beta   90.00
_cell.angle_gamma   90.00
#
_symmetry.space_group_name_H-M   'P 1'
#
loop_
_entity.id
_entity.type
_entity.pdbx_description
1 polymer ?
#
loop_
_entity_poly.entity_id
_entity_poly.type
_entity_poly.pdbx_seq_one_letter_code
_entity_poly.pdbx_strand_id
1 'polypeptide(L)'
;MGKALIAMSGGVDSSLAAKIMMDRGYDCIGCTMKLYDNEDAGIDREHTCCSLRDVEDARAIAYQLGIRYYVFNFTRDFQDKVIRKFVNSYEQGITPNPCLDCNRYMKFDKLLERAKILACDIIVTGHYARIEENNGTYVLKKALDETKDQSYVLYSLTQEQLAHTQFPLGNMRKAEVRKIAEENGFINAQKPDSQDICFVPDGDYAKIIERHTGRKARPGNFVDQNGNILGTHKGIIHYTVGQRKGLGISSSDPLFVCKICAQSGDILLGTQEDLMSQALTATDFHWISGAEPKNELRCKAKIRYRQAEQDATVSVLEDHTVRVMFDMPQRAITPGQAVVLYDGDVVLGGGTIQ
;
A
#
# COMPACT_ATOMS: atom_id res chain seq x y z
N MET A 1 2.65 6.64 -32.75
CA MET A 1 3.49 5.92 -31.79
C MET A 1 3.23 6.56 -30.44
N GLY A 2 2.71 5.82 -29.46
CA GLY A 2 2.37 6.39 -28.16
C GLY A 2 3.62 6.67 -27.32
N LYS A 3 3.55 7.60 -26.39
CA LYS A 3 4.65 7.97 -25.50
C LYS A 3 4.35 7.56 -24.06
N ALA A 4 5.29 6.87 -23.41
CA ALA A 4 5.09 6.31 -22.08
C ALA A 4 6.09 6.85 -21.05
N LEU A 5 5.61 7.25 -19.88
CA LEU A 5 6.43 7.59 -18.72
C LEU A 5 6.51 6.36 -17.79
N ILE A 6 7.70 5.78 -17.67
CA ILE A 6 7.93 4.54 -16.92
C ILE A 6 8.45 4.87 -15.51
N ALA A 7 7.70 4.50 -14.47
CA ALA A 7 8.16 4.61 -13.09
C ALA A 7 9.19 3.51 -12.78
N MET A 8 10.44 3.87 -12.69
CA MET A 8 11.57 2.97 -12.45
C MET A 8 12.06 3.12 -11.00
N SER A 9 11.87 2.09 -10.20
CA SER A 9 12.25 2.05 -8.77
C SER A 9 13.63 1.43 -8.52
N GLY A 10 14.37 1.07 -9.58
CA GLY A 10 15.62 0.29 -9.44
C GLY A 10 15.41 -1.20 -9.18
N GLY A 11 14.16 -1.66 -9.09
CA GLY A 11 13.79 -3.08 -8.99
C GLY A 11 13.59 -3.74 -10.37
N VAL A 12 13.71 -5.07 -10.41
CA VAL A 12 13.58 -5.88 -11.64
C VAL A 12 12.24 -5.67 -12.36
N ASP A 13 11.15 -5.53 -11.61
CA ASP A 13 9.80 -5.40 -12.16
C ASP A 13 9.66 -4.13 -13.01
N SER A 14 10.09 -2.98 -12.48
CA SER A 14 10.01 -1.71 -13.21
C SER A 14 10.97 -1.68 -14.41
N SER A 15 12.09 -2.37 -14.32
CA SER A 15 13.05 -2.50 -15.43
C SER A 15 12.48 -3.32 -16.58
N LEU A 16 11.86 -4.46 -16.26
CA LEU A 16 11.22 -5.28 -17.30
C LEU A 16 9.98 -4.60 -17.88
N ALA A 17 9.22 -3.88 -17.06
CA ALA A 17 8.09 -3.09 -17.56
C ALA A 17 8.54 -2.08 -18.64
N ALA A 18 9.68 -1.39 -18.44
CA ALA A 18 10.25 -0.48 -19.43
C ALA A 18 10.58 -1.21 -20.74
N LYS A 19 11.27 -2.35 -20.66
CA LYS A 19 11.64 -3.17 -21.83
C LYS A 19 10.41 -3.62 -22.62
N ILE A 20 9.38 -4.15 -21.94
CA ILE A 20 8.15 -4.60 -22.58
C ILE A 20 7.46 -3.45 -23.34
N MET A 21 7.43 -2.24 -22.78
CA MET A 21 6.80 -1.10 -23.44
C MET A 21 7.58 -0.64 -24.67
N MET A 22 8.90 -0.69 -24.63
CA MET A 22 9.74 -0.45 -25.81
C MET A 22 9.47 -1.49 -26.91
N ASP A 23 9.40 -2.77 -26.54
CA ASP A 23 9.12 -3.85 -27.51
C ASP A 23 7.72 -3.73 -28.13
N ARG A 24 6.77 -3.10 -27.40
CA ARG A 24 5.44 -2.74 -27.94
C ARG A 24 5.47 -1.48 -28.82
N GLY A 25 6.63 -0.85 -28.99
CA GLY A 25 6.82 0.29 -29.87
C GLY A 25 6.48 1.65 -29.26
N TYR A 26 6.45 1.80 -27.93
CA TYR A 26 6.30 3.09 -27.30
C TYR A 26 7.59 3.91 -27.27
N ASP A 27 7.50 5.24 -27.44
CA ASP A 27 8.58 6.17 -27.08
C ASP A 27 8.62 6.28 -25.54
N CYS A 28 9.60 5.63 -24.91
CA CYS A 28 9.67 5.50 -23.47
C CYS A 28 10.58 6.57 -22.82
N ILE A 29 10.12 7.11 -21.70
CA ILE A 29 10.92 7.94 -20.79
C ILE A 29 10.92 7.24 -19.43
N GLY A 30 12.10 6.93 -18.89
CA GLY A 30 12.25 6.42 -17.52
C GLY A 30 12.24 7.55 -16.50
N CYS A 31 11.66 7.30 -15.34
CA CYS A 31 11.78 8.23 -14.22
C CYS A 31 11.82 7.53 -12.86
N THR A 32 12.57 8.09 -11.92
CA THR A 32 12.51 7.73 -10.50
C THR A 32 11.93 8.89 -9.69
N MET A 33 11.05 8.55 -8.76
CA MET A 33 10.51 9.52 -7.79
C MET A 33 11.40 9.53 -6.55
N LYS A 34 12.06 10.66 -6.26
CA LYS A 34 12.70 10.89 -4.97
C LYS A 34 11.60 11.28 -3.97
N LEU A 35 11.25 10.39 -3.04
CA LEU A 35 10.13 10.53 -2.11
C LEU A 35 10.53 11.08 -0.75
N TYR A 36 11.76 10.83 -0.28
CA TYR A 36 12.29 11.30 1.00
C TYR A 36 13.81 11.44 0.93
N ASP A 37 14.37 12.20 1.85
CA ASP A 37 15.80 12.24 2.09
C ASP A 37 16.18 11.22 3.16
N ASN A 38 17.31 10.53 2.99
CA ASN A 38 17.76 9.49 3.92
C ASN A 38 17.94 10.02 5.35
N GLU A 39 18.34 11.27 5.48
CA GLU A 39 18.49 11.94 6.77
C GLU A 39 17.14 12.08 7.49
N ASP A 40 16.06 12.44 6.78
CA ASP A 40 14.71 12.57 7.33
C ASP A 40 14.14 11.24 7.77
N ALA A 41 14.43 10.19 7.05
CA ALA A 41 14.00 8.83 7.35
C ALA A 41 14.88 8.12 8.40
N GLY A 42 16.02 8.71 8.78
CA GLY A 42 16.98 8.13 9.73
C GLY A 42 17.65 6.86 9.27
N ILE A 43 17.85 6.77 8.01
CA ILE A 43 18.34 5.59 7.33
C ILE A 43 19.82 5.82 7.01
N ASP A 44 20.70 4.97 7.53
CA ASP A 44 22.06 4.88 7.04
C ASP A 44 22.05 4.48 5.56
N ARG A 45 22.94 5.06 4.77
CA ARG A 45 22.90 5.26 3.31
C ARG A 45 22.72 4.03 2.41
N GLU A 46 22.52 2.80 2.91
CA GLU A 46 22.72 1.60 2.09
C GLU A 46 21.47 0.76 1.75
N HIS A 47 20.27 0.95 2.36
CA HIS A 47 19.21 -0.07 2.26
C HIS A 47 17.77 0.41 2.01
N THR A 48 17.53 1.44 1.18
CA THR A 48 16.15 1.91 0.92
C THR A 48 15.75 1.90 -0.54
N CYS A 49 14.45 1.70 -0.84
CA CYS A 49 13.88 1.69 -2.21
C CYS A 49 14.06 3.01 -3.01
N CYS A 50 14.54 4.07 -2.37
CA CYS A 50 14.91 5.33 -2.99
C CYS A 50 16.37 5.68 -2.65
N SER A 51 17.19 4.68 -2.34
CA SER A 51 18.63 4.86 -2.11
C SER A 51 19.29 5.39 -3.38
N LEU A 52 20.43 6.06 -3.23
CA LEU A 52 21.26 6.44 -4.39
C LEU A 52 21.51 5.23 -5.31
N ARG A 53 21.69 4.06 -4.72
CA ARG A 53 21.88 2.80 -5.46
C ARG A 53 20.68 2.44 -6.32
N ASP A 54 19.45 2.59 -5.81
CA ASP A 54 18.25 2.29 -6.61
C ASP A 54 18.08 3.25 -7.78
N VAL A 55 18.39 4.54 -7.55
CA VAL A 55 18.42 5.55 -8.62
C VAL A 55 19.50 5.22 -9.67
N GLU A 56 20.68 4.76 -9.21
CA GLU A 56 21.77 4.34 -10.09
C GLU A 56 21.43 3.08 -10.87
N ASP A 57 20.82 2.08 -10.23
CA ASP A 57 20.32 0.86 -10.89
C ASP A 57 19.29 1.21 -11.98
N ALA A 58 18.31 2.07 -11.65
CA ALA A 58 17.30 2.52 -12.61
C ALA A 58 17.92 3.31 -13.77
N ARG A 59 18.89 4.18 -13.49
CA ARG A 59 19.63 4.94 -14.51
C ARG A 59 20.44 4.04 -15.41
N ALA A 60 21.12 3.04 -14.84
CA ALA A 60 21.92 2.07 -15.61
C ALA A 60 21.04 1.28 -16.58
N ILE A 61 19.88 0.80 -16.12
CA ILE A 61 18.90 0.11 -16.98
C ILE A 61 18.35 1.04 -18.06
N ALA A 62 18.00 2.29 -17.72
CA ALA A 62 17.52 3.27 -18.69
C ALA A 62 18.57 3.56 -19.77
N TYR A 63 19.84 3.65 -19.38
CA TYR A 63 20.98 3.80 -20.32
C TYR A 63 21.14 2.57 -21.20
N GLN A 64 21.09 1.36 -20.62
CA GLN A 64 21.15 0.09 -21.36
C GLN A 64 20.02 -0.01 -22.41
N LEU A 65 18.82 0.45 -22.05
CA LEU A 65 17.66 0.48 -22.93
C LEU A 65 17.67 1.65 -23.94
N GLY A 66 18.60 2.60 -23.81
CA GLY A 66 18.69 3.78 -24.69
C GLY A 66 17.55 4.78 -24.50
N ILE A 67 16.87 4.78 -23.34
CA ILE A 67 15.78 5.70 -23.05
C ILE A 67 16.24 6.89 -22.20
N ARG A 68 15.58 8.05 -22.36
CA ARG A 68 15.79 9.22 -21.49
C ARG A 68 15.35 8.89 -20.08
N TYR A 69 16.04 9.45 -19.09
CA TYR A 69 15.77 9.19 -17.69
C TYR A 69 15.81 10.47 -16.85
N TYR A 70 14.82 10.62 -15.96
CA TYR A 70 14.69 11.74 -15.06
C TYR A 70 14.51 11.32 -13.59
N VAL A 71 14.94 12.14 -12.66
CA VAL A 71 14.62 12.01 -11.23
C VAL A 71 13.71 13.17 -10.84
N PHE A 72 12.49 12.87 -10.42
CA PHE A 72 11.55 13.87 -9.93
C PHE A 72 11.62 13.97 -8.42
N ASN A 73 11.80 15.17 -7.91
CA ASN A 73 11.78 15.40 -6.47
C ASN A 73 10.35 15.65 -6.00
N PHE A 74 9.81 14.69 -5.23
CA PHE A 74 8.50 14.74 -4.59
C PHE A 74 8.59 14.65 -3.06
N THR A 75 9.75 14.95 -2.46
CA THR A 75 9.96 14.82 -1.01
C THR A 75 8.94 15.60 -0.21
N ARG A 76 8.63 16.85 -0.60
CA ARG A 76 7.63 17.68 0.07
C ARG A 76 6.21 17.08 -0.02
N ASP A 77 5.79 16.69 -1.22
CA ASP A 77 4.45 16.09 -1.41
C ASP A 77 4.33 14.79 -0.61
N PHE A 78 5.37 13.96 -0.59
CA PHE A 78 5.41 12.71 0.16
C PHE A 78 5.34 12.94 1.67
N GLN A 79 6.11 13.92 2.16
CA GLN A 79 6.06 14.35 3.55
C GLN A 79 4.63 14.75 3.96
N ASP A 80 3.97 15.58 3.14
CA ASP A 80 2.66 16.13 3.44
C ASP A 80 1.53 15.09 3.32
N LYS A 81 1.55 14.25 2.28
CA LYS A 81 0.45 13.33 1.96
C LYS A 81 0.59 11.94 2.57
N VAL A 82 1.83 11.48 2.81
CA VAL A 82 2.09 10.12 3.28
C VAL A 82 2.62 10.10 4.71
N ILE A 83 3.77 10.74 4.96
CA ILE A 83 4.43 10.63 6.27
C ILE A 83 3.61 11.32 7.37
N ARG A 84 3.11 12.54 7.13
CA ARG A 84 2.29 13.25 8.13
C ARG A 84 1.02 12.48 8.48
N LYS A 85 0.33 11.90 7.49
CA LYS A 85 -0.84 11.06 7.73
C LYS A 85 -0.48 9.81 8.53
N PHE A 86 0.63 9.16 8.20
CA PHE A 86 1.16 8.01 8.91
C PHE A 86 1.41 8.33 10.38
N VAL A 87 2.13 9.42 10.68
CA VAL A 87 2.45 9.86 12.04
C VAL A 87 1.17 10.17 12.82
N ASN A 88 0.28 11.00 12.27
CA ASN A 88 -0.98 11.38 12.91
C ASN A 88 -1.87 10.17 13.22
N SER A 89 -1.93 9.20 12.31
CA SER A 89 -2.72 7.97 12.52
C SER A 89 -2.22 7.18 13.73
N TYR A 90 -0.91 6.96 13.83
CA TYR A 90 -0.34 6.24 14.99
C TYR A 90 -0.53 7.00 16.31
N GLU A 91 -0.43 8.33 16.32
CA GLU A 91 -0.73 9.14 17.50
C GLU A 91 -2.21 9.01 17.94
N GLN A 92 -3.10 8.68 17.00
CA GLN A 92 -4.52 8.41 17.24
C GLN A 92 -4.83 6.93 17.53
N GLY A 93 -3.83 6.07 17.65
CA GLY A 93 -4.02 4.63 17.88
C GLY A 93 -4.52 3.87 16.65
N ILE A 94 -4.45 4.47 15.47
CA ILE A 94 -4.87 3.94 14.19
C ILE A 94 -3.64 3.40 13.46
N THR A 95 -3.76 2.24 12.79
CA THR A 95 -2.65 1.62 12.05
C THR A 95 -2.81 1.83 10.55
N PRO A 96 -2.19 2.87 9.96
CA PRO A 96 -2.33 3.17 8.54
C PRO A 96 -1.54 2.21 7.65
N ASN A 97 -1.88 2.19 6.36
CA ASN A 97 -1.06 1.59 5.32
C ASN A 97 -0.54 2.66 4.35
N PRO A 98 0.68 3.19 4.56
CA PRO A 98 1.19 4.30 3.77
C PRO A 98 1.44 3.96 2.29
N CYS A 99 1.50 2.67 1.93
CA CYS A 99 1.60 2.26 0.52
C CYS A 99 0.35 2.61 -0.28
N LEU A 100 -0.84 2.61 0.36
CA LEU A 100 -2.09 3.06 -0.26
C LEU A 100 -2.01 4.54 -0.63
N ASP A 101 -1.61 5.38 0.32
CA ASP A 101 -1.46 6.81 0.11
C ASP A 101 -0.36 7.14 -0.91
N CYS A 102 0.76 6.40 -0.87
CA CYS A 102 1.83 6.53 -1.87
C CYS A 102 1.33 6.20 -3.28
N ASN A 103 0.58 5.12 -3.46
CA ASN A 103 0.00 4.81 -4.77
C ASN A 103 -0.97 5.92 -5.19
N ARG A 104 -1.94 6.27 -4.34
CA ARG A 104 -2.99 7.26 -4.64
C ARG A 104 -2.39 8.61 -5.03
N TYR A 105 -1.57 9.21 -4.16
CA TYR A 105 -1.14 10.60 -4.31
C TYR A 105 0.18 10.78 -5.07
N MET A 106 1.11 9.82 -4.96
CA MET A 106 2.43 9.99 -5.58
C MET A 106 2.50 9.34 -6.95
N LYS A 107 2.20 8.02 -7.03
CA LYS A 107 2.40 7.28 -8.27
C LYS A 107 1.31 7.56 -9.33
N PHE A 108 0.07 7.79 -8.91
CA PHE A 108 -1.03 7.93 -9.87
C PHE A 108 -1.60 9.36 -9.97
N ASP A 109 -1.32 10.26 -9.01
CA ASP A 109 -1.61 11.68 -9.18
C ASP A 109 -0.39 12.43 -9.69
N LYS A 110 0.69 12.54 -8.87
CA LYS A 110 1.86 13.36 -9.21
C LYS A 110 2.62 12.88 -10.45
N LEU A 111 2.71 11.55 -10.64
CA LEU A 111 3.39 11.03 -11.83
C LEU A 111 2.56 11.27 -13.09
N LEU A 112 1.23 11.19 -13.02
CA LEU A 112 0.35 11.52 -14.15
C LEU A 112 0.43 13.01 -14.51
N GLU A 113 0.52 13.91 -13.52
CA GLU A 113 0.80 15.33 -13.77
C GLU A 113 2.11 15.51 -14.55
N ARG A 114 3.18 14.79 -14.17
CA ARG A 114 4.47 14.84 -14.88
C ARG A 114 4.39 14.24 -16.28
N ALA A 115 3.62 13.16 -16.46
CA ALA A 115 3.40 12.57 -17.77
C ALA A 115 2.76 13.58 -18.73
N LYS A 116 1.72 14.30 -18.28
CA LYS A 116 1.07 15.36 -19.04
C LYS A 116 2.07 16.48 -19.46
N ILE A 117 2.94 16.93 -18.54
CA ILE A 117 3.97 17.95 -18.82
C ILE A 117 4.98 17.46 -19.88
N LEU A 118 5.33 16.17 -19.84
CA LEU A 118 6.28 15.56 -20.79
C LEU A 118 5.61 15.12 -22.10
N ALA A 119 4.31 15.42 -22.28
CA ALA A 119 3.49 14.97 -23.37
C ALA A 119 3.55 13.43 -23.55
N CYS A 120 3.51 12.69 -22.43
CA CYS A 120 3.35 11.24 -22.43
C CYS A 120 1.85 10.90 -22.33
N ASP A 121 1.44 9.93 -23.12
CA ASP A 121 0.03 9.49 -23.21
C ASP A 121 -0.35 8.64 -22.01
N ILE A 122 0.61 7.88 -21.48
CA ILE A 122 0.40 6.91 -20.38
C ILE A 122 1.54 6.93 -19.38
N ILE A 123 1.23 6.48 -18.18
CA ILE A 123 2.20 6.09 -17.16
C ILE A 123 2.27 4.56 -17.08
N VAL A 124 3.44 4.04 -16.76
CA VAL A 124 3.69 2.61 -16.66
C VAL A 124 4.41 2.30 -15.36
N THR A 125 3.97 1.28 -14.68
CA THR A 125 4.63 0.81 -13.45
C THR A 125 4.82 -0.70 -13.48
N GLY A 126 5.74 -1.21 -12.66
CA GLY A 126 5.97 -2.64 -12.46
C GLY A 126 4.97 -3.33 -11.52
N HIS A 127 3.76 -2.79 -11.32
CA HIS A 127 2.76 -3.45 -10.49
C HIS A 127 2.20 -4.70 -11.15
N TYR A 128 1.92 -5.70 -10.31
CA TYR A 128 1.19 -6.90 -10.69
C TYR A 128 -0.30 -6.67 -10.46
N ALA A 129 -0.97 -6.20 -11.49
CA ALA A 129 -2.42 -6.05 -11.62
C ALA A 129 -2.75 -5.96 -13.11
N ARG A 130 -4.03 -6.07 -13.47
CA ARG A 130 -4.49 -5.95 -14.86
C ARG A 130 -5.49 -4.81 -14.98
N ILE A 131 -5.44 -4.13 -16.10
CA ILE A 131 -6.45 -3.14 -16.51
C ILE A 131 -7.06 -3.64 -17.80
N GLU A 132 -8.39 -3.72 -17.86
CA GLU A 132 -9.14 -4.05 -19.06
C GLU A 132 -10.14 -2.95 -19.36
N GLU A 133 -10.29 -2.63 -20.63
CA GLU A 133 -11.34 -1.70 -21.09
C GLU A 133 -12.56 -2.49 -21.51
N ASN A 134 -13.72 -2.08 -21.02
CA ASN A 134 -14.99 -2.67 -21.38
C ASN A 134 -16.01 -1.54 -21.69
N ASN A 135 -16.31 -1.32 -22.97
CA ASN A 135 -17.25 -0.30 -23.45
C ASN A 135 -16.98 1.12 -22.88
N GLY A 136 -15.71 1.54 -22.90
CA GLY A 136 -15.31 2.88 -22.42
C GLY A 136 -15.17 2.98 -20.90
N THR A 137 -15.38 1.91 -20.17
CA THR A 137 -15.15 1.82 -18.71
C THR A 137 -13.94 0.93 -18.45
N TYR A 138 -13.03 1.39 -17.61
CA TYR A 138 -11.84 0.65 -17.23
C TYR A 138 -12.09 -0.17 -15.97
N VAL A 139 -11.65 -1.42 -15.99
CA VAL A 139 -11.77 -2.35 -14.85
C VAL A 139 -10.37 -2.69 -14.34
N LEU A 140 -10.17 -2.56 -13.04
CA LEU A 140 -8.97 -3.06 -12.36
C LEU A 140 -9.19 -4.51 -11.96
N LYS A 141 -8.24 -5.39 -12.28
CA LYS A 141 -8.31 -6.82 -12.00
C LYS A 141 -7.05 -7.30 -11.28
N LYS A 142 -7.19 -8.41 -10.55
CA LYS A 142 -6.06 -9.12 -9.96
C LYS A 142 -5.05 -9.53 -11.02
N ALA A 143 -3.79 -9.68 -10.61
CA ALA A 143 -2.74 -10.23 -11.45
C ALA A 143 -2.98 -11.72 -11.75
N LEU A 144 -2.33 -12.21 -12.83
CA LEU A 144 -2.26 -13.65 -13.12
C LEU A 144 -1.47 -14.41 -12.03
N ASP A 145 -0.42 -13.82 -11.50
CA ASP A 145 0.32 -14.36 -10.36
C ASP A 145 -0.32 -13.89 -9.04
N GLU A 146 -1.21 -14.71 -8.50
CA GLU A 146 -1.93 -14.42 -7.26
C GLU A 146 -0.98 -14.22 -6.07
N THR A 147 0.22 -14.82 -6.09
CA THR A 147 1.23 -14.67 -5.02
C THR A 147 1.89 -13.29 -5.02
N LYS A 148 1.75 -12.56 -6.13
CA LYS A 148 2.30 -11.22 -6.35
C LYS A 148 1.23 -10.16 -6.58
N ASP A 149 -0.06 -10.53 -6.55
CA ASP A 149 -1.15 -9.61 -6.78
C ASP A 149 -1.07 -8.36 -5.91
N GLN A 150 -1.12 -7.19 -6.56
CA GLN A 150 -1.05 -5.88 -5.93
C GLN A 150 -2.34 -5.06 -6.13
N SER A 151 -3.40 -5.67 -6.62
CA SER A 151 -4.68 -5.01 -6.84
C SER A 151 -5.25 -4.35 -5.58
N TYR A 152 -4.98 -4.95 -4.39
CA TYR A 152 -5.35 -4.39 -3.09
C TYR A 152 -4.82 -2.97 -2.85
N VAL A 153 -3.59 -2.66 -3.25
CA VAL A 153 -3.01 -1.33 -3.04
C VAL A 153 -3.32 -0.34 -4.16
N LEU A 154 -4.12 -0.76 -5.14
CA LEU A 154 -4.49 0.02 -6.33
C LEU A 154 -6.00 0.37 -6.37
N TYR A 155 -6.78 -0.03 -5.37
CA TYR A 155 -8.23 0.15 -5.35
C TYR A 155 -8.71 1.60 -5.51
N SER A 156 -7.85 2.56 -5.20
CA SER A 156 -8.18 3.98 -5.25
C SER A 156 -7.97 4.65 -6.62
N LEU A 157 -7.63 3.87 -7.65
CA LEU A 157 -7.44 4.40 -9.00
C LEU A 157 -8.77 4.84 -9.60
N THR A 158 -8.81 6.07 -10.11
CA THR A 158 -9.96 6.63 -10.83
C THR A 158 -10.02 6.13 -12.27
N GLN A 159 -11.17 6.28 -12.92
CA GLN A 159 -11.34 5.95 -14.34
C GLN A 159 -10.34 6.71 -15.24
N GLU A 160 -10.06 7.98 -14.95
CA GLU A 160 -9.04 8.75 -15.68
C GLU A 160 -7.64 8.15 -15.49
N GLN A 161 -7.29 7.78 -14.25
CA GLN A 161 -6.00 7.16 -13.95
C GLN A 161 -5.85 5.80 -14.60
N LEU A 162 -6.90 4.97 -14.58
CA LEU A 162 -6.91 3.67 -15.25
C LEU A 162 -6.74 3.80 -16.76
N ALA A 163 -7.44 4.76 -17.39
CA ALA A 163 -7.34 5.05 -18.82
C ALA A 163 -5.91 5.40 -19.27
N HIS A 164 -5.13 6.04 -18.38
CA HIS A 164 -3.77 6.50 -18.67
C HIS A 164 -2.68 5.66 -17.99
N THR A 165 -2.99 4.45 -17.55
CA THR A 165 -2.03 3.58 -16.84
C THR A 165 -1.93 2.22 -17.53
N GLN A 166 -0.70 1.66 -17.56
CA GLN A 166 -0.48 0.28 -17.96
C GLN A 166 0.36 -0.48 -16.93
N PHE A 167 -0.01 -1.74 -16.70
CA PHE A 167 0.70 -2.70 -15.86
C PHE A 167 1.18 -3.88 -16.73
N PRO A 168 2.33 -3.77 -17.41
CA PRO A 168 2.78 -4.79 -18.37
C PRO A 168 2.99 -6.17 -17.75
N LEU A 169 3.24 -6.23 -16.43
CA LEU A 169 3.52 -7.47 -15.71
C LEU A 169 2.25 -8.19 -15.20
N GLY A 170 1.07 -7.59 -15.36
CA GLY A 170 -0.17 -8.14 -14.82
C GLY A 170 -0.54 -9.53 -15.31
N ASN A 171 -0.11 -9.90 -16.52
CA ASN A 171 -0.32 -11.21 -17.13
C ASN A 171 0.92 -12.13 -17.06
N MET A 172 1.89 -11.83 -16.19
CA MET A 172 3.15 -12.59 -16.09
C MET A 172 3.33 -13.15 -14.67
N ARG A 173 4.00 -14.29 -14.58
CA ARG A 173 4.45 -14.83 -13.29
C ARG A 173 5.81 -14.23 -12.92
N LYS A 174 6.07 -14.04 -11.64
CA LYS A 174 7.33 -13.46 -11.15
C LYS A 174 8.58 -14.22 -11.63
N ALA A 175 8.50 -15.54 -11.71
CA ALA A 175 9.59 -16.36 -12.24
C ALA A 175 9.93 -16.02 -13.71
N GLU A 176 8.92 -15.77 -14.54
CA GLU A 176 9.10 -15.38 -15.95
C GLU A 176 9.73 -13.99 -16.04
N VAL A 177 9.27 -13.04 -15.18
CA VAL A 177 9.83 -11.68 -15.10
C VAL A 177 11.33 -11.73 -14.80
N ARG A 178 11.75 -12.52 -13.80
CA ARG A 178 13.18 -12.68 -13.47
C ARG A 178 13.98 -13.33 -14.59
N LYS A 179 13.45 -14.38 -15.19
CA LYS A 179 14.10 -15.07 -16.32
C LYS A 179 14.34 -14.13 -17.50
N ILE A 180 13.33 -13.37 -17.92
CA ILE A 180 13.46 -12.41 -19.02
C ILE A 180 14.45 -11.29 -18.67
N ALA A 181 14.44 -10.81 -17.41
CA ALA A 181 15.40 -9.80 -16.95
C ALA A 181 16.86 -10.32 -17.01
N GLU A 182 17.09 -11.57 -16.64
CA GLU A 182 18.41 -12.24 -16.76
C GLU A 182 18.83 -12.39 -18.21
N GLU A 183 17.95 -12.86 -19.09
CA GLU A 183 18.20 -13.02 -20.53
C GLU A 183 18.54 -11.68 -21.19
N ASN A 184 18.02 -10.56 -20.68
CA ASN A 184 18.35 -9.21 -21.14
C ASN A 184 19.58 -8.60 -20.43
N GLY A 185 20.25 -9.34 -19.53
CA GLY A 185 21.45 -8.88 -18.84
C GLY A 185 21.20 -7.74 -17.88
N PHE A 186 20.02 -7.66 -17.24
CA PHE A 186 19.71 -6.59 -16.28
C PHE A 186 20.46 -6.80 -14.97
N ILE A 187 21.21 -5.78 -14.54
CA ILE A 187 22.05 -5.83 -13.33
C ILE A 187 21.25 -6.12 -12.04
N ASN A 188 19.94 -5.82 -12.05
CA ASN A 188 19.02 -5.99 -10.92
C ASN A 188 18.09 -7.22 -11.06
N ALA A 189 18.35 -8.15 -12.00
CA ALA A 189 17.52 -9.33 -12.24
C ALA A 189 17.34 -10.19 -10.98
N GLN A 190 18.39 -10.35 -10.18
CA GLN A 190 18.41 -11.12 -8.92
C GLN A 190 18.11 -10.30 -7.66
N LYS A 191 17.84 -8.99 -7.80
CA LYS A 191 17.55 -8.12 -6.66
C LYS A 191 16.31 -8.61 -5.92
N PRO A 192 16.37 -8.75 -4.57
CA PRO A 192 15.20 -9.14 -3.78
C PRO A 192 14.10 -8.09 -3.87
N ASP A 193 12.84 -8.54 -3.73
CA ASP A 193 11.69 -7.65 -3.69
C ASP A 193 11.71 -6.84 -2.37
N SER A 194 11.26 -5.59 -2.42
CA SER A 194 11.05 -4.78 -1.21
C SER A 194 9.97 -5.42 -0.34
N GLN A 195 10.27 -5.67 0.94
CA GLN A 195 9.38 -6.39 1.84
C GLN A 195 8.60 -5.47 2.80
N ASP A 196 9.11 -4.27 3.07
CA ASP A 196 8.62 -3.36 4.10
C ASP A 196 8.28 -1.97 3.55
N ILE A 197 7.74 -1.12 4.44
CA ILE A 197 7.48 0.28 4.16
C ILE A 197 8.80 0.98 3.86
N CYS A 198 8.91 1.57 2.67
CA CYS A 198 10.17 2.05 2.11
C CYS A 198 10.92 3.07 2.99
N PHE A 199 10.22 3.87 3.80
CA PHE A 199 10.82 4.83 4.73
C PHE A 199 10.95 4.30 6.18
N VAL A 200 10.67 3.01 6.42
CA VAL A 200 10.83 2.32 7.71
C VAL A 200 11.56 0.99 7.51
N PRO A 201 12.81 0.99 7.08
CA PRO A 201 13.52 -0.21 6.65
C PRO A 201 13.84 -1.20 7.77
N ASP A 202 13.95 -0.72 9.01
CA ASP A 202 14.19 -1.53 10.21
C ASP A 202 12.90 -2.02 10.89
N GLY A 203 11.73 -1.67 10.35
CA GLY A 203 10.41 -2.01 10.90
C GLY A 203 10.07 -1.27 12.21
N ASP A 204 10.91 -0.33 12.66
CA ASP A 204 10.65 0.48 13.86
C ASP A 204 9.86 1.75 13.55
N TYR A 205 8.53 1.58 13.43
CA TYR A 205 7.61 2.68 13.16
C TYR A 205 7.67 3.79 14.23
N ALA A 206 7.83 3.40 15.51
CA ALA A 206 7.85 4.35 16.60
C ALA A 206 9.03 5.31 16.52
N LYS A 207 10.20 4.83 16.11
CA LYS A 207 11.40 5.66 15.90
C LYS A 207 11.17 6.74 14.85
N ILE A 208 10.47 6.41 13.76
CA ILE A 208 10.12 7.39 12.72
C ILE A 208 9.13 8.42 13.28
N ILE A 209 8.10 7.97 14.01
CA ILE A 209 7.09 8.85 14.60
C ILE A 209 7.74 9.80 15.63
N GLU A 210 8.56 9.28 16.54
CA GLU A 210 9.28 10.10 17.52
C GLU A 210 10.18 11.15 16.87
N ARG A 211 10.85 10.79 15.78
CA ARG A 211 11.69 11.73 15.02
C ARG A 211 10.86 12.85 14.40
N HIS A 212 9.78 12.52 13.71
CA HIS A 212 8.93 13.50 13.04
C HIS A 212 8.16 14.41 14.01
N THR A 213 7.81 13.90 15.18
CA THR A 213 7.12 14.69 16.21
C THR A 213 8.06 15.45 17.13
N GLY A 214 9.34 15.06 17.20
CA GLY A 214 10.31 15.55 18.18
C GLY A 214 9.99 15.14 19.62
N ARG A 215 9.05 14.20 19.81
CA ARG A 215 8.56 13.78 21.14
C ARG A 215 8.75 12.28 21.32
N LYS A 216 9.09 11.87 22.56
CA LYS A 216 9.11 10.47 22.93
C LYS A 216 7.70 9.96 23.19
N ALA A 217 7.48 8.68 22.90
CA ALA A 217 6.23 7.99 23.20
C ALA A 217 5.95 8.06 24.72
N ARG A 218 4.68 8.32 25.07
CA ARG A 218 4.27 8.36 26.47
C ARG A 218 3.91 6.95 26.94
N PRO A 219 4.52 6.44 28.02
CA PRO A 219 4.09 5.19 28.64
C PRO A 219 2.63 5.25 29.07
N GLY A 220 1.95 4.11 29.07
CA GLY A 220 0.57 3.95 29.51
C GLY A 220 0.34 2.55 30.06
N ASN A 221 -0.92 2.18 30.23
CA ASN A 221 -1.27 0.90 30.84
C ASN A 221 -1.83 -0.09 29.81
N PHE A 222 -1.48 -1.36 29.96
CA PHE A 222 -2.26 -2.46 29.44
C PHE A 222 -3.42 -2.74 30.41
N VAL A 223 -4.63 -2.80 29.88
CA VAL A 223 -5.84 -3.06 30.69
C VAL A 223 -6.61 -4.25 30.12
N ASP A 224 -7.35 -4.95 30.96
CA ASP A 224 -8.33 -5.95 30.55
C ASP A 224 -9.69 -5.32 30.22
N GLN A 225 -10.68 -6.13 29.85
CA GLN A 225 -12.03 -5.67 29.53
C GLN A 225 -12.78 -5.06 30.73
N ASN A 226 -12.35 -5.37 31.97
CA ASN A 226 -12.91 -4.83 33.19
C ASN A 226 -12.22 -3.53 33.66
N GLY A 227 -11.19 -3.09 32.93
CA GLY A 227 -10.37 -1.93 33.27
C GLY A 227 -9.26 -2.21 34.27
N ASN A 228 -9.01 -3.47 34.65
CA ASN A 228 -7.90 -3.81 35.53
C ASN A 228 -6.56 -3.64 34.79
N ILE A 229 -5.60 -3.03 35.48
CA ILE A 229 -4.26 -2.83 34.95
C ILE A 229 -3.50 -4.17 34.98
N LEU A 230 -3.08 -4.64 33.80
CA LEU A 230 -2.29 -5.85 33.62
C LEU A 230 -0.77 -5.57 33.60
N GLY A 231 -0.37 -4.33 33.34
CA GLY A 231 1.00 -3.89 33.28
C GLY A 231 1.14 -2.55 32.57
N THR A 232 2.38 -2.16 32.26
CA THR A 232 2.68 -0.89 31.58
C THR A 232 3.29 -1.13 30.22
N HIS A 233 3.08 -0.19 29.30
CA HIS A 233 3.67 -0.20 27.98
C HIS A 233 4.47 1.08 27.67
N LYS A 234 5.33 1.02 26.68
CA LYS A 234 6.26 2.11 26.30
C LYS A 234 5.66 3.22 25.42
N GLY A 235 4.35 3.17 25.19
CA GLY A 235 3.60 4.14 24.37
C GLY A 235 2.79 3.48 23.27
N ILE A 236 1.59 4.02 22.98
CA ILE A 236 0.61 3.43 22.04
C ILE A 236 1.16 3.24 20.63
N ILE A 237 2.07 4.11 20.19
CA ILE A 237 2.66 4.07 18.84
C ILE A 237 3.52 2.82 18.56
N HIS A 238 3.84 2.02 19.58
CA HIS A 238 4.58 0.77 19.47
C HIS A 238 3.70 -0.46 19.23
N TYR A 239 2.39 -0.29 19.18
CA TYR A 239 1.45 -1.42 19.18
C TYR A 239 0.44 -1.31 18.04
N THR A 240 -0.06 -2.47 17.62
CA THR A 240 -1.05 -2.61 16.54
C THR A 240 -2.11 -3.62 16.96
N VAL A 241 -3.35 -3.40 16.57
CA VAL A 241 -4.46 -4.34 16.82
C VAL A 241 -4.14 -5.72 16.25
N GLY A 242 -4.32 -6.76 17.07
CA GLY A 242 -3.97 -8.14 16.77
C GLY A 242 -2.53 -8.54 17.15
N GLN A 243 -1.71 -7.62 17.65
CA GLN A 243 -0.34 -7.93 18.10
C GLN A 243 -0.38 -8.83 19.34
N ARG A 244 0.47 -9.88 19.33
CA ARG A 244 0.67 -10.82 20.45
C ARG A 244 2.06 -10.69 21.07
N LYS A 245 3.09 -10.54 20.21
CA LYS A 245 4.48 -10.52 20.66
C LYS A 245 4.89 -9.15 21.20
N GLY A 246 5.80 -9.13 22.17
CA GLY A 246 6.39 -7.89 22.68
C GLY A 246 5.50 -7.10 23.65
N LEU A 247 4.45 -7.72 24.24
CA LEU A 247 3.60 -7.10 25.26
C LEU A 247 4.27 -7.06 26.63
N GLY A 248 5.12 -8.05 26.94
CA GLY A 248 5.80 -8.12 28.25
C GLY A 248 4.86 -8.47 29.41
N ILE A 249 3.68 -9.00 29.12
CA ILE A 249 2.66 -9.41 30.11
C ILE A 249 2.73 -10.93 30.28
N SER A 250 2.78 -11.37 31.55
CA SER A 250 2.64 -12.79 31.91
C SER A 250 1.17 -13.12 32.12
N SER A 251 0.67 -14.11 31.40
CA SER A 251 -0.73 -14.58 31.49
C SER A 251 -0.77 -16.08 31.23
N SER A 252 -1.80 -16.77 31.79
CA SER A 252 -2.10 -18.17 31.51
C SER A 252 -2.47 -18.40 30.03
N ASP A 253 -3.19 -17.42 29.46
CA ASP A 253 -3.69 -17.48 28.08
C ASP A 253 -2.98 -16.45 27.21
N PRO A 254 -2.83 -16.71 25.89
CA PRO A 254 -2.25 -15.75 24.97
C PRO A 254 -3.10 -14.47 24.90
N LEU A 255 -2.51 -13.32 25.23
CA LEU A 255 -3.14 -12.02 25.10
C LEU A 255 -2.77 -11.32 23.81
N PHE A 256 -3.71 -10.53 23.30
CA PHE A 256 -3.61 -9.76 22.08
C PHE A 256 -4.05 -8.32 22.30
N VAL A 257 -3.49 -7.40 21.53
CA VAL A 257 -3.99 -6.02 21.47
C VAL A 257 -5.35 -6.02 20.78
N CYS A 258 -6.41 -5.72 21.51
CA CYS A 258 -7.78 -5.64 20.99
C CYS A 258 -8.16 -4.21 20.59
N LYS A 259 -7.72 -3.22 21.35
CA LYS A 259 -8.01 -1.80 21.09
C LYS A 259 -6.89 -0.91 21.61
N ILE A 260 -6.64 0.19 20.92
CA ILE A 260 -5.72 1.24 21.34
C ILE A 260 -6.56 2.49 21.62
N CYS A 261 -6.54 2.98 22.85
CA CYS A 261 -7.31 4.13 23.29
C CYS A 261 -6.41 5.37 23.37
N ALA A 262 -6.32 6.13 22.28
CA ALA A 262 -5.40 7.27 22.19
C ALA A 262 -5.69 8.37 23.23
N GLN A 263 -6.95 8.54 23.64
CA GLN A 263 -7.34 9.59 24.61
C GLN A 263 -6.84 9.29 26.03
N SER A 264 -7.00 8.06 26.52
CA SER A 264 -6.50 7.63 27.84
C SER A 264 -5.03 7.22 27.80
N GLY A 265 -4.52 6.82 26.63
CA GLY A 265 -3.22 6.21 26.48
C GLY A 265 -3.18 4.72 26.83
N ASP A 266 -4.34 4.08 27.09
CA ASP A 266 -4.41 2.67 27.45
C ASP A 266 -4.50 1.76 26.22
N ILE A 267 -4.04 0.53 26.39
CA ILE A 267 -4.17 -0.54 25.41
C ILE A 267 -4.96 -1.68 26.01
N LEU A 268 -6.12 -1.97 25.42
CA LEU A 268 -6.97 -3.08 25.81
C LEU A 268 -6.38 -4.39 25.29
N LEU A 269 -6.12 -5.30 26.21
CA LEU A 269 -5.73 -6.67 25.89
C LEU A 269 -6.91 -7.63 26.08
N GLY A 270 -6.94 -8.67 25.26
CA GLY A 270 -7.97 -9.72 25.34
C GLY A 270 -7.48 -11.01 24.70
N THR A 271 -8.36 -11.99 24.63
CA THR A 271 -8.13 -13.31 24.02
C THR A 271 -8.22 -13.26 22.49
N GLN A 272 -8.06 -14.39 21.85
CA GLN A 272 -8.26 -14.50 20.40
C GLN A 272 -9.73 -14.28 20.01
N GLU A 273 -10.66 -14.65 20.86
CA GLU A 273 -12.12 -14.51 20.64
C GLU A 273 -12.50 -13.04 20.61
N ASP A 274 -11.90 -12.23 21.49
CA ASP A 274 -12.11 -10.76 21.57
C ASP A 274 -11.63 -10.02 20.31
N LEU A 275 -10.81 -10.63 19.48
CA LEU A 275 -10.36 -10.09 18.20
C LEU A 275 -11.34 -10.35 17.04
N MET A 276 -12.34 -11.21 17.25
CA MET A 276 -13.24 -11.62 16.17
C MET A 276 -14.40 -10.63 16.02
N SER A 277 -14.62 -10.16 14.79
CA SER A 277 -15.75 -9.29 14.44
C SER A 277 -16.34 -9.70 13.11
N GLN A 278 -17.68 -9.68 13.02
CA GLN A 278 -18.40 -10.03 11.79
C GLN A 278 -18.68 -8.83 10.90
N ALA A 279 -18.50 -7.60 11.42
CA ALA A 279 -18.80 -6.40 10.68
C ALA A 279 -17.70 -5.34 10.83
N LEU A 280 -17.61 -4.49 9.82
CA LEU A 280 -16.85 -3.25 9.87
C LEU A 280 -17.60 -2.13 9.13
N THR A 281 -17.18 -0.89 9.40
CA THR A 281 -17.51 0.27 8.58
C THR A 281 -16.24 0.83 7.96
N ALA A 282 -16.39 1.43 6.77
CA ALA A 282 -15.30 2.07 6.04
C ALA A 282 -15.74 3.42 5.47
N THR A 283 -14.84 4.38 5.56
CA THR A 283 -15.01 5.73 5.00
C THR A 283 -13.99 6.00 3.89
N ASP A 284 -14.02 7.18 3.27
CA ASP A 284 -13.19 7.52 2.09
C ASP A 284 -13.23 6.39 1.05
N PHE A 285 -14.45 5.88 0.81
CA PHE A 285 -14.66 4.72 -0.06
C PHE A 285 -14.63 5.14 -1.51
N HIS A 286 -13.80 4.46 -2.29
CA HIS A 286 -13.68 4.67 -3.73
C HIS A 286 -14.25 3.49 -4.50
N TRP A 287 -15.21 3.73 -5.38
CA TRP A 287 -15.77 2.75 -6.31
C TRP A 287 -15.07 2.89 -7.65
N ILE A 288 -14.43 1.82 -8.13
CA ILE A 288 -13.68 1.82 -9.41
C ILE A 288 -14.59 2.22 -10.58
N SER A 289 -15.85 1.81 -10.56
CA SER A 289 -16.83 2.19 -11.59
C SER A 289 -17.19 3.68 -11.59
N GLY A 290 -16.85 4.41 -10.53
CA GLY A 290 -17.26 5.80 -10.31
C GLY A 290 -18.67 5.96 -9.74
N ALA A 291 -19.39 4.85 -9.48
CA ALA A 291 -20.77 4.91 -8.96
C ALA A 291 -20.97 3.90 -7.81
N GLU A 292 -21.67 4.37 -6.77
CA GLU A 292 -22.07 3.53 -5.63
C GLU A 292 -23.20 2.56 -6.03
N PRO A 293 -23.18 1.32 -5.49
CA PRO A 293 -24.30 0.39 -5.69
C PRO A 293 -25.57 0.91 -5.01
N LYS A 294 -26.71 0.82 -5.71
CA LYS A 294 -28.01 1.24 -5.18
C LYS A 294 -28.63 0.27 -4.19
N ASN A 295 -28.21 -0.98 -4.24
CA ASN A 295 -28.70 -2.07 -3.40
C ASN A 295 -27.55 -2.76 -2.69
N GLU A 296 -27.88 -3.62 -1.74
CA GLU A 296 -26.87 -4.48 -1.15
C GLU A 296 -26.12 -5.30 -2.21
N LEU A 297 -24.80 -5.35 -2.05
CA LEU A 297 -23.90 -6.02 -2.96
C LEU A 297 -23.29 -7.26 -2.32
N ARG A 298 -23.47 -8.41 -2.94
CA ARG A 298 -22.78 -9.64 -2.56
C ARG A 298 -21.43 -9.70 -3.25
N CYS A 299 -20.35 -9.82 -2.48
CA CYS A 299 -18.99 -9.81 -3.01
C CYS A 299 -18.02 -10.51 -2.04
N LYS A 300 -16.75 -10.51 -2.38
CA LYS A 300 -15.66 -10.86 -1.46
C LYS A 300 -14.96 -9.61 -0.94
N ALA A 301 -14.54 -9.63 0.33
CA ALA A 301 -13.85 -8.52 0.95
C ALA A 301 -12.51 -8.96 1.57
N LYS A 302 -11.50 -8.12 1.44
CA LYS A 302 -10.13 -8.32 1.94
C LYS A 302 -9.74 -7.15 2.84
N ILE A 303 -9.43 -7.43 4.10
CA ILE A 303 -9.14 -6.39 5.11
C ILE A 303 -7.64 -6.21 5.40
N ARG A 304 -6.78 -6.98 4.76
CA ARG A 304 -5.32 -6.87 4.82
C ARG A 304 -4.69 -7.37 3.52
N TYR A 305 -3.57 -6.80 3.15
CA TYR A 305 -2.87 -7.14 1.91
C TYR A 305 -2.60 -8.63 1.71
N ARG A 306 -2.14 -9.34 2.76
CA ARG A 306 -1.78 -10.77 2.68
C ARG A 306 -2.89 -11.73 3.09
N GLN A 307 -4.09 -11.23 3.42
CA GLN A 307 -5.20 -12.07 3.83
C GLN A 307 -5.95 -12.61 2.60
N ALA A 308 -6.51 -13.81 2.70
CA ALA A 308 -7.46 -14.32 1.72
C ALA A 308 -8.77 -13.54 1.78
N GLU A 309 -9.43 -13.41 0.65
CA GLU A 309 -10.74 -12.77 0.54
C GLU A 309 -11.81 -13.62 1.23
N GLN A 310 -12.78 -12.95 1.84
CA GLN A 310 -13.88 -13.55 2.58
C GLN A 310 -15.21 -13.10 2.00
N ASP A 311 -16.20 -14.00 1.97
CA ASP A 311 -17.54 -13.68 1.50
C ASP A 311 -18.20 -12.66 2.43
N ALA A 312 -18.83 -11.65 1.82
CA ALA A 312 -19.45 -10.54 2.52
C ALA A 312 -20.63 -9.95 1.77
N THR A 313 -21.53 -9.34 2.53
CA THR A 313 -22.58 -8.46 2.01
C THR A 313 -22.22 -7.01 2.36
N VAL A 314 -22.35 -6.12 1.39
CA VAL A 314 -21.94 -4.71 1.49
C VAL A 314 -23.15 -3.82 1.27
N SER A 315 -23.33 -2.84 2.14
CA SER A 315 -24.35 -1.79 2.02
C SER A 315 -23.73 -0.39 2.17
N VAL A 316 -24.23 0.57 1.41
CA VAL A 316 -23.87 1.99 1.53
C VAL A 316 -24.90 2.66 2.42
N LEU A 317 -24.45 3.34 3.48
CA LEU A 317 -25.28 4.07 4.41
C LEU A 317 -25.56 5.50 3.89
N GLU A 318 -26.53 6.21 4.49
CA GLU A 318 -26.94 7.54 4.06
C GLU A 318 -25.81 8.59 4.08
N ASP A 319 -24.81 8.40 4.94
CA ASP A 319 -23.63 9.27 5.06
C ASP A 319 -22.46 8.83 4.13
N HIS A 320 -22.73 7.98 3.14
CA HIS A 320 -21.75 7.36 2.24
C HIS A 320 -20.71 6.45 2.95
N THR A 321 -20.92 6.14 4.22
CA THR A 321 -20.15 5.11 4.91
C THR A 321 -20.52 3.74 4.36
N VAL A 322 -19.54 2.91 4.08
CA VAL A 322 -19.75 1.55 3.59
C VAL A 322 -19.69 0.57 4.76
N ARG A 323 -20.77 -0.18 4.97
CA ARG A 323 -20.83 -1.27 5.93
C ARG A 323 -20.54 -2.59 5.22
N VAL A 324 -19.64 -3.38 5.78
CA VAL A 324 -19.28 -4.72 5.30
C VAL A 324 -19.63 -5.72 6.38
N MET A 325 -20.51 -6.68 6.05
CA MET A 325 -20.92 -7.79 6.91
C MET A 325 -20.36 -9.08 6.33
N PHE A 326 -19.44 -9.71 7.03
CA PHE A 326 -18.85 -10.99 6.65
C PHE A 326 -19.75 -12.17 7.01
N ASP A 327 -19.72 -13.23 6.23
CA ASP A 327 -20.43 -14.46 6.57
C ASP A 327 -19.83 -15.13 7.81
N MET A 328 -18.52 -15.06 7.95
CA MET A 328 -17.75 -15.59 9.07
C MET A 328 -16.99 -14.47 9.78
N PRO A 329 -16.91 -14.47 11.12
CA PRO A 329 -16.13 -13.46 11.85
C PRO A 329 -14.69 -13.36 11.37
N GLN A 330 -14.22 -12.15 11.24
CA GLN A 330 -12.85 -11.83 10.80
C GLN A 330 -11.98 -11.42 11.99
N ARG A 331 -10.74 -11.93 11.99
CA ARG A 331 -9.79 -11.64 13.08
C ARG A 331 -9.15 -10.29 12.93
N ALA A 332 -9.12 -9.51 14.00
CA ALA A 332 -8.37 -8.28 14.14
C ALA A 332 -8.63 -7.27 13.00
N ILE A 333 -9.90 -6.94 12.78
CA ILE A 333 -10.29 -5.81 11.95
C ILE A 333 -9.63 -4.56 12.54
N THR A 334 -8.79 -3.90 11.72
CA THR A 334 -7.85 -2.88 12.23
C THR A 334 -8.20 -1.52 11.64
N PRO A 335 -8.58 -0.53 12.47
CA PRO A 335 -8.79 0.84 12.01
C PRO A 335 -7.57 1.42 11.30
N GLY A 336 -7.81 2.09 10.18
CA GLY A 336 -6.76 2.67 9.32
C GLY A 336 -6.22 1.75 8.24
N GLN A 337 -6.48 0.44 8.30
CA GLN A 337 -6.26 -0.45 7.16
C GLN A 337 -7.36 -0.25 6.12
N ALA A 338 -7.16 -0.76 4.90
CA ALA A 338 -8.21 -0.75 3.90
C ALA A 338 -9.07 -2.02 3.98
N VAL A 339 -10.35 -1.87 3.60
CA VAL A 339 -11.15 -2.96 3.07
C VAL A 339 -11.25 -2.80 1.57
N VAL A 340 -10.97 -3.86 0.81
CA VAL A 340 -11.05 -3.87 -0.66
C VAL A 340 -12.01 -4.97 -1.08
N LEU A 341 -12.94 -4.62 -1.98
CA LEU A 341 -14.01 -5.48 -2.45
C LEU A 341 -13.69 -6.06 -3.83
N TYR A 342 -14.08 -7.32 -4.01
CA TYR A 342 -13.82 -8.08 -5.23
C TYR A 342 -15.05 -8.84 -5.70
N ASP A 343 -15.23 -8.89 -7.03
CA ASP A 343 -16.12 -9.84 -7.72
C ASP A 343 -15.28 -10.70 -8.66
N GLY A 344 -15.04 -11.94 -8.28
CA GLY A 344 -14.07 -12.80 -8.96
C GLY A 344 -12.66 -12.20 -8.94
N ASP A 345 -12.12 -11.83 -10.10
CA ASP A 345 -10.83 -11.15 -10.26
C ASP A 345 -10.94 -9.62 -10.35
N VAL A 346 -12.16 -9.08 -10.44
CA VAL A 346 -12.42 -7.64 -10.57
C VAL A 346 -12.38 -6.95 -9.20
N VAL A 347 -11.66 -5.83 -9.11
CA VAL A 347 -11.70 -4.91 -7.97
C VAL A 347 -12.92 -3.99 -8.12
N LEU A 348 -13.84 -4.04 -7.16
CA LEU A 348 -15.03 -3.20 -7.14
C LEU A 348 -14.75 -1.81 -6.54
N GLY A 349 -13.89 -1.78 -5.53
CA GLY A 349 -13.54 -0.56 -4.79
C GLY A 349 -12.92 -0.88 -3.43
N GLY A 350 -12.74 0.14 -2.62
CA GLY A 350 -12.24 0.00 -1.27
C GLY A 350 -12.29 1.31 -0.49
N GLY A 351 -12.09 1.21 0.82
CA GLY A 351 -12.11 2.34 1.73
C GLY A 351 -11.31 2.08 3.00
N THR A 352 -11.21 3.10 3.86
CA THR A 352 -10.47 3.05 5.12
C THR A 352 -11.37 2.53 6.24
N ILE A 353 -10.97 1.45 6.90
CA ILE A 353 -11.65 0.84 8.06
C ILE A 353 -11.64 1.82 9.25
N GLN A 354 -12.83 1.95 9.90
CA GLN A 354 -13.04 2.80 11.08
C GLN A 354 -12.95 2.03 12.39
#